data_044d74f3982d5a4a6678be41460d3782
#
_entry.id   044d74f3982d5a4a6678be41460d3782
#
_cell.length_a   1.000
_cell.length_b   1.000
_cell.length_c   1.000
_cell.angle_alpha   90.00
_cell.angle_beta   90.00
_cell.angle_gamma   90.00
#
_symmetry.space_group_name_H-M   'P 1'
#
loop_
_entity.id
_entity.type
_entity.pdbx_description
1 polymer ?
#
loop_
_entity_poly.entity_id
_entity_poly.type
_entity_poly.pdbx_seq_one_letter_code
_entity_poly.pdbx_strand_id
1 'polypeptide(L)'
;MRITKSALEFIHKQISDTPPETGGILGSRDGIVVSEVIMDKPKGAQYACFYAPDIEFFNTCIEQWQKENIAFAGIFHTHFFDVGTLSDADKEYITSIMNAMPDEITELFFPIYTLPKRELICYRAVKHGDSIRILSENKTII
;
A
#
# COMPACT_ATOMS: atom_id res chain seq x y z
N MET A 1 -7.43 9.47 1.96
CA MET A 1 -7.68 8.03 2.27
C MET A 1 -8.38 7.92 3.61
N ARG A 2 -9.49 7.20 3.66
CA ARG A 2 -10.19 6.88 4.90
C ARG A 2 -9.77 5.48 5.35
N ILE A 3 -9.40 5.33 6.60
CA ILE A 3 -8.92 4.06 7.16
C ILE A 3 -9.54 3.83 8.54
N THR A 4 -9.94 2.58 8.83
CA THR A 4 -10.44 2.25 10.17
C THR A 4 -9.31 2.29 11.20
N LYS A 5 -9.67 2.63 12.43
CA LYS A 5 -8.74 2.58 13.55
C LYS A 5 -8.12 1.19 13.71
N SER A 6 -8.92 0.13 13.57
CA SER A 6 -8.44 -1.26 13.69
C SER A 6 -7.42 -1.63 12.61
N ALA A 7 -7.64 -1.21 11.36
CA ALA A 7 -6.70 -1.46 10.28
C ALA A 7 -5.36 -0.73 10.52
N LEU A 8 -5.42 0.52 10.96
CA LEU A 8 -4.22 1.28 11.30
C LEU A 8 -3.46 0.67 12.48
N GLU A 9 -4.17 0.26 13.53
CA GLU A 9 -3.57 -0.42 14.69
C GLU A 9 -2.94 -1.74 14.31
N PHE A 10 -3.56 -2.48 13.39
CA PHE A 10 -2.96 -3.71 12.85
C PHE A 10 -1.62 -3.42 12.18
N ILE A 11 -1.57 -2.40 11.30
CA ILE A 11 -0.31 -1.97 10.66
C ILE A 11 0.74 -1.63 11.74
N HIS A 12 0.38 -0.81 12.72
CA HIS A 12 1.29 -0.44 13.80
C HIS A 12 1.88 -1.64 14.54
N LYS A 13 1.09 -2.68 14.77
CA LYS A 13 1.53 -3.88 15.50
C LYS A 13 2.43 -4.79 14.66
N GLN A 14 2.22 -4.84 13.35
CA GLN A 14 2.92 -5.77 12.47
C GLN A 14 4.29 -5.26 11.99
N ILE A 15 4.51 -3.95 12.01
CA ILE A 15 5.72 -3.35 11.45
C ILE A 15 6.85 -3.33 12.50
N SER A 16 8.00 -3.88 12.10
CA SER A 16 9.26 -3.81 12.87
C SER A 16 9.98 -2.49 12.59
N ASP A 17 10.67 -1.96 13.61
CA ASP A 17 11.51 -0.77 13.48
C ASP A 17 12.86 -1.04 12.80
N THR A 18 13.15 -2.29 12.46
CA THR A 18 14.42 -2.71 11.87
C THR A 18 14.24 -3.17 10.41
N PRO A 19 15.28 -2.99 9.55
CA PRO A 19 15.26 -3.55 8.19
C PRO A 19 15.01 -5.07 8.18
N PRO A 20 14.49 -5.61 7.06
CA PRO A 20 14.26 -4.94 5.78
C PRO A 20 12.98 -4.09 5.74
N GLU A 21 12.84 -3.26 4.70
CA GLU A 21 11.57 -2.62 4.41
C GLU A 21 10.50 -3.70 4.16
N THR A 22 9.29 -3.42 4.59
CA THR A 22 8.14 -4.31 4.42
C THR A 22 6.93 -3.54 3.91
N GLY A 23 5.86 -4.24 3.67
CA GLY A 23 4.62 -3.64 3.23
C GLY A 23 3.47 -4.62 3.29
N GLY A 24 2.39 -4.27 2.64
CA GLY A 24 1.19 -5.10 2.58
C GLY A 24 0.14 -4.49 1.68
N ILE A 25 -0.94 -5.23 1.50
CA ILE A 25 -2.09 -4.78 0.73
C ILE A 25 -3.20 -4.26 1.63
N LEU A 26 -3.93 -3.31 1.08
CA LEU A 26 -5.07 -2.65 1.71
C LEU A 26 -6.35 -3.09 1.00
N GLY A 27 -7.39 -3.35 1.78
CA GLY A 27 -8.70 -3.75 1.27
C GLY A 27 -9.84 -2.93 1.87
N SER A 28 -10.96 -2.93 1.17
CA SER A 28 -12.16 -2.21 1.58
C SER A 28 -13.40 -3.07 1.38
N ARG A 29 -14.26 -3.15 2.40
CA ARG A 29 -15.54 -3.86 2.30
C ARG A 29 -16.65 -3.03 1.67
N ASP A 30 -16.57 -1.71 1.78
CA ASP A 30 -17.57 -0.78 1.24
C ASP A 30 -17.08 -0.01 0.00
N GLY A 31 -15.83 -0.25 -0.43
CA GLY A 31 -15.21 0.46 -1.55
C GLY A 31 -14.74 1.88 -1.24
N ILE A 32 -14.89 2.34 0.01
CA ILE A 32 -14.61 3.72 0.43
C ILE A 32 -13.56 3.76 1.55
N VAL A 33 -13.74 2.94 2.59
CA VAL A 33 -12.91 2.94 3.79
C VAL A 33 -11.98 1.73 3.77
N VAL A 34 -10.70 1.93 3.94
CA VAL A 34 -9.71 0.85 4.14
C VAL A 34 -9.99 0.20 5.50
N SER A 35 -10.37 -1.06 5.48
CA SER A 35 -10.75 -1.83 6.68
C SER A 35 -9.98 -3.14 6.82
N GLU A 36 -9.35 -3.61 5.76
CA GLU A 36 -8.63 -4.88 5.72
C GLU A 36 -7.18 -4.66 5.36
N VAL A 37 -6.28 -5.43 5.97
CA VAL A 37 -4.84 -5.38 5.72
C VAL A 37 -4.28 -6.80 5.69
N ILE A 38 -3.46 -7.10 4.69
CA ILE A 38 -2.64 -8.31 4.66
C ILE A 38 -1.19 -7.88 4.51
N MET A 39 -0.34 -8.34 5.42
CA MET A 39 1.10 -8.09 5.34
C MET A 39 1.75 -8.93 4.25
N ASP A 40 2.74 -8.37 3.59
CA ASP A 40 3.58 -9.10 2.64
C ASP A 40 4.41 -10.17 3.37
N LYS A 41 4.91 -11.13 2.62
CA LYS A 41 5.84 -12.14 3.15
C LYS A 41 7.15 -11.47 3.59
N PRO A 42 7.82 -12.02 4.61
CA PRO A 42 9.13 -11.52 5.03
C PRO A 42 10.13 -11.50 3.88
N LYS A 43 10.92 -10.43 3.79
CA LYS A 43 11.96 -10.25 2.78
C LYS A 43 13.34 -10.56 3.35
N GLY A 44 14.27 -10.97 2.48
CA GLY A 44 15.65 -11.19 2.85
C GLY A 44 16.46 -9.88 3.00
N ALA A 45 17.68 -9.97 3.48
CA ALA A 45 18.55 -8.82 3.74
C ALA A 45 18.85 -7.96 2.49
N GLN A 46 18.76 -8.53 1.28
CA GLN A 46 18.90 -7.80 0.03
C GLN A 46 17.86 -6.71 -0.18
N TYR A 47 16.76 -6.74 0.55
CA TYR A 47 15.67 -5.75 0.50
C TYR A 47 15.77 -4.69 1.60
N ALA A 48 16.92 -4.55 2.27
CA ALA A 48 17.09 -3.61 3.39
C ALA A 48 16.83 -2.15 3.02
N CYS A 49 17.16 -1.75 1.78
CA CYS A 49 17.10 -0.37 1.31
C CYS A 49 15.98 -0.08 0.30
N PHE A 50 15.15 -1.06 -0.04
CA PHE A 50 14.02 -0.87 -0.94
C PHE A 50 12.94 -1.91 -0.68
N TYR A 51 11.73 -1.59 -1.11
CA TYR A 51 10.59 -2.50 -1.04
C TYR A 51 10.22 -2.99 -2.45
N ALA A 52 10.07 -4.31 -2.58
CA ALA A 52 9.55 -4.95 -3.78
C ALA A 52 8.36 -5.82 -3.39
N PRO A 53 7.12 -5.48 -3.81
CA PRO A 53 5.95 -6.30 -3.50
C PRO A 53 6.07 -7.72 -4.04
N ASP A 54 5.63 -8.71 -3.25
CA ASP A 54 5.45 -10.08 -3.73
C ASP A 54 4.14 -10.17 -4.52
N ILE A 55 4.21 -9.90 -5.81
CA ILE A 55 3.03 -9.77 -6.68
C ILE A 55 2.25 -11.09 -6.77
N GLU A 56 2.93 -12.21 -6.86
CA GLU A 56 2.28 -13.53 -6.91
C GLU A 56 1.46 -13.81 -5.63
N PHE A 57 2.07 -13.56 -4.48
CA PHE A 57 1.39 -13.68 -3.18
C PHE A 57 0.21 -12.72 -3.08
N PHE A 58 0.38 -11.47 -3.45
CA PHE A 58 -0.70 -10.48 -3.41
C PHE A 58 -1.85 -10.82 -4.35
N ASN A 59 -1.57 -11.30 -5.54
CA ASN A 59 -2.61 -11.74 -6.47
C ASN A 59 -3.46 -12.85 -5.85
N THR A 60 -2.85 -13.83 -5.19
CA THR A 60 -3.57 -14.89 -4.48
C THR A 60 -4.48 -14.32 -3.39
N CYS A 61 -3.97 -13.38 -2.60
CA CYS A 61 -4.74 -12.72 -1.54
C CYS A 61 -5.91 -11.90 -2.11
N ILE A 62 -5.67 -11.16 -3.19
CA ILE A 62 -6.70 -10.35 -3.85
C ILE A 62 -7.80 -11.23 -4.46
N GLU A 63 -7.46 -12.36 -5.07
CA GLU A 63 -8.44 -13.33 -5.56
C GLU A 63 -9.34 -13.86 -4.42
N GLN A 64 -8.75 -14.16 -3.26
CA GLN A 64 -9.51 -14.58 -2.09
C GLN A 64 -10.42 -13.45 -1.58
N TRP A 65 -9.92 -12.22 -1.53
CA TRP A 65 -10.71 -11.05 -1.17
C TRP A 65 -11.91 -10.82 -2.09
N GLN A 66 -11.74 -11.05 -3.40
CA GLN A 66 -12.85 -10.94 -4.35
C GLN A 66 -14.00 -11.89 -3.99
N LYS A 67 -13.69 -13.11 -3.55
CA LYS A 67 -14.69 -14.09 -3.10
C LYS A 67 -15.39 -13.64 -1.81
N GLU A 68 -14.76 -12.81 -1.01
CA GLU A 68 -15.28 -12.27 0.26
C GLU A 68 -15.90 -10.88 0.08
N ASN A 69 -16.03 -10.38 -1.14
CA ASN A 69 -16.50 -9.04 -1.48
C ASN A 69 -15.67 -7.92 -0.83
N ILE A 70 -14.36 -8.12 -0.74
CA ILE A 70 -13.39 -7.12 -0.30
C ILE A 70 -12.68 -6.58 -1.54
N ALA A 71 -12.80 -5.28 -1.78
CA ALA A 71 -12.14 -4.62 -2.89
C ALA A 71 -10.66 -4.32 -2.55
N PHE A 72 -9.77 -4.60 -3.49
CA PHE A 72 -8.38 -4.17 -3.39
C PHE A 72 -8.31 -2.65 -3.44
N ALA A 73 -7.65 -2.03 -2.46
CA ALA A 73 -7.59 -0.58 -2.30
C ALA A 73 -6.19 0.02 -2.47
N GLY A 74 -5.15 -0.79 -2.42
CA GLY A 74 -3.78 -0.31 -2.60
C GLY A 74 -2.72 -1.13 -1.90
N ILE A 75 -1.49 -0.61 -1.92
CA ILE A 75 -0.30 -1.23 -1.31
C ILE A 75 0.40 -0.18 -0.48
N PHE A 76 0.73 -0.50 0.77
CA PHE A 76 1.60 0.33 1.60
C PHE A 76 2.97 -0.32 1.77
N HIS A 77 3.99 0.49 2.07
CA HIS A 77 5.30 -0.01 2.44
C HIS A 77 5.98 0.93 3.45
N THR A 78 7.04 0.44 4.08
CA THR A 78 7.80 1.20 5.08
C THR A 78 8.95 1.97 4.46
N HIS A 79 9.25 3.13 5.01
CA HIS A 79 10.49 3.88 4.77
C HIS A 79 11.17 4.15 6.12
N PHE A 80 12.50 3.98 6.15
CA PHE A 80 13.32 4.34 7.32
C PHE A 80 13.71 5.82 7.28
N PHE A 81 14.24 6.31 8.43
CA PHE A 81 14.70 7.69 8.60
C PHE A 81 13.62 8.74 8.37
N ASP A 82 12.36 8.37 8.62
CA ASP A 82 11.18 9.25 8.45
C ASP A 82 11.04 9.87 7.06
N VAL A 83 11.53 9.19 6.03
CA VAL A 83 11.39 9.62 4.64
C VAL A 83 9.96 9.39 4.17
N GLY A 84 9.17 10.46 4.13
CA GLY A 84 7.75 10.40 3.74
C GLY A 84 7.49 10.59 2.24
N THR A 85 8.54 10.70 1.42
CA THR A 85 8.41 10.90 -0.03
C THR A 85 8.64 9.59 -0.79
N LEU A 86 7.94 9.44 -1.92
CA LEU A 86 8.13 8.32 -2.83
C LEU A 86 9.48 8.44 -3.55
N SER A 87 10.23 7.34 -3.61
CA SER A 87 11.44 7.25 -4.43
C SER A 87 11.06 7.08 -5.91
N ASP A 88 12.05 7.23 -6.81
CA ASP A 88 11.82 6.96 -8.22
C ASP A 88 11.44 5.49 -8.47
N ALA A 89 12.04 4.56 -7.74
CA ALA A 89 11.68 3.14 -7.78
C ALA A 89 10.23 2.90 -7.32
N ASP A 90 9.78 3.60 -6.28
CA ASP A 90 8.38 3.55 -5.83
C ASP A 90 7.42 4.01 -6.93
N LYS A 91 7.73 5.13 -7.57
CA LYS A 91 6.91 5.67 -8.66
C LYS A 91 6.85 4.72 -9.86
N GLU A 92 7.94 4.05 -10.17
CA GLU A 92 7.99 3.05 -11.23
C GLU A 92 7.09 1.85 -10.93
N TYR A 93 7.17 1.27 -9.73
CA TYR A 93 6.32 0.12 -9.42
C TYR A 93 4.83 0.53 -9.29
N ILE A 94 4.52 1.70 -8.75
CA ILE A 94 3.16 2.23 -8.69
C ILE A 94 2.58 2.34 -10.10
N THR A 95 3.32 2.93 -11.02
CA THR A 95 2.91 3.06 -12.42
C THR A 95 2.68 1.70 -13.07
N SER A 96 3.57 0.74 -12.84
CA SER A 96 3.45 -0.63 -13.36
C SER A 96 2.19 -1.33 -12.81
N ILE A 97 1.93 -1.21 -11.51
CA ILE A 97 0.74 -1.79 -10.89
C ILE A 97 -0.53 -1.17 -11.47
N MET A 98 -0.59 0.16 -11.56
CA MET A 98 -1.76 0.85 -12.10
C MET A 98 -2.03 0.47 -13.56
N ASN A 99 -0.99 0.34 -14.38
CA ASN A 99 -1.13 -0.08 -15.77
C ASN A 99 -1.59 -1.54 -15.91
N ALA A 100 -1.27 -2.39 -14.94
CA ALA A 100 -1.69 -3.80 -14.94
C ALA A 100 -3.12 -4.00 -14.41
N MET A 101 -3.70 -3.01 -13.74
CA MET A 101 -5.06 -3.10 -13.20
C MET A 101 -6.12 -3.04 -14.31
N PRO A 102 -7.25 -3.76 -14.14
CA PRO A 102 -8.40 -3.62 -15.02
C PRO A 102 -8.88 -2.17 -15.14
N ASP A 103 -9.55 -1.84 -16.24
CA ASP A 103 -10.02 -0.47 -16.52
C ASP A 103 -11.00 0.05 -15.47
N GLU A 104 -11.73 -0.84 -14.80
CA GLU A 104 -12.66 -0.49 -13.71
C GLU A 104 -11.95 0.06 -12.47
N ILE A 105 -10.69 -0.30 -12.27
CA ILE A 105 -9.86 0.23 -11.17
C ILE A 105 -9.16 1.47 -11.68
N THR A 106 -9.70 2.62 -11.32
CA THR A 106 -9.20 3.92 -11.77
C THR A 106 -8.27 4.59 -10.78
N GLU A 107 -8.26 4.16 -9.52
CA GLU A 107 -7.40 4.69 -8.47
C GLU A 107 -7.06 3.65 -7.41
N LEU A 108 -5.87 3.78 -6.84
CA LEU A 108 -5.40 2.98 -5.70
C LEU A 108 -4.59 3.87 -4.75
N PHE A 109 -4.55 3.50 -3.48
CA PHE A 109 -3.72 4.17 -2.48
C PHE A 109 -2.36 3.50 -2.34
N PHE A 110 -1.32 4.30 -2.14
CA PHE A 110 0.06 3.85 -1.93
C PHE A 110 0.69 4.57 -0.75
N PRO A 111 0.22 4.29 0.48
CA PRO A 111 0.79 4.94 1.65
C PRO A 111 2.21 4.49 1.95
N ILE A 112 3.00 5.40 2.52
CA ILE A 112 4.29 5.12 3.12
C ILE A 112 4.13 5.14 4.64
N TYR A 113 4.62 4.11 5.30
CA TYR A 113 4.70 4.06 6.75
C TYR A 113 6.12 4.39 7.18
N THR A 114 6.30 5.58 7.77
CA THR A 114 7.63 6.07 8.14
C THR A 114 8.09 5.52 9.48
N LEU A 115 9.38 5.25 9.59
CA LEU A 115 10.05 4.79 10.80
C LEU A 115 11.24 5.70 11.11
N PRO A 116 11.52 6.07 12.37
CA PRO A 116 10.91 5.59 13.61
C PRO A 116 9.63 6.30 14.07
N LYS A 117 9.19 7.39 13.42
CA LYS A 117 8.00 8.16 13.87
C LYS A 117 6.69 7.38 13.80
N ARG A 118 6.63 6.34 12.96
CA ARG A 118 5.44 5.47 12.80
C ARG A 118 4.22 6.24 12.31
N GLU A 119 4.42 7.07 11.29
CA GLU A 119 3.38 7.84 10.62
C GLU A 119 3.01 7.22 9.28
N LEU A 120 1.73 7.21 8.95
CA LEU A 120 1.23 6.80 7.65
C LEU A 120 1.02 8.03 6.78
N ILE A 121 1.86 8.20 5.77
CA ILE A 121 1.81 9.27 4.77
C ILE A 121 1.12 8.73 3.53
N CYS A 122 0.03 9.35 3.10
CA CYS A 122 -0.82 8.79 2.05
C CYS A 122 -0.55 9.41 0.69
N TYR A 123 -0.49 8.55 -0.32
CA TYR A 123 -0.48 8.90 -1.74
C TYR A 123 -1.59 8.14 -2.45
N ARG A 124 -2.09 8.73 -3.53
CA ARG A 124 -3.11 8.13 -4.38
C ARG A 124 -2.62 8.17 -5.82
N ALA A 125 -2.67 7.04 -6.51
CA ALA A 125 -2.41 6.98 -7.94
C ALA A 125 -3.73 6.90 -8.69
N VAL A 126 -3.86 7.67 -9.76
CA VAL A 126 -5.09 7.80 -10.54
C VAL A 126 -4.77 7.63 -12.03
N LYS A 127 -5.58 6.85 -12.73
CA LYS A 127 -5.53 6.77 -14.19
C LYS A 127 -6.09 8.06 -14.78
N HIS A 128 -5.30 8.70 -15.64
CA HIS A 128 -5.68 9.92 -16.34
C HIS A 128 -5.36 9.77 -17.83
N GLY A 129 -6.33 9.30 -18.62
CA GLY A 129 -6.09 8.90 -19.99
C GLY A 129 -5.06 7.76 -20.04
N ASP A 130 -3.99 7.94 -20.82
CA ASP A 130 -2.89 6.97 -20.94
C ASP A 130 -1.80 7.16 -19.89
N SER A 131 -1.97 8.10 -18.96
CA SER A 131 -0.98 8.41 -17.93
C SER A 131 -1.47 8.06 -16.53
N ILE A 132 -0.52 7.89 -15.61
CA ILE A 132 -0.78 7.70 -14.19
C ILE A 132 -0.33 8.96 -13.44
N ARG A 133 -1.23 9.55 -12.66
CA ARG A 133 -0.90 10.65 -11.75
C ARG A 133 -0.79 10.14 -10.32
N ILE A 134 0.26 10.57 -9.62
CA ILE A 134 0.48 10.27 -8.20
C ILE A 134 0.30 11.56 -7.43
N LEU A 135 -0.64 11.56 -6.49
CA LEU A 135 -1.06 12.73 -5.73
C LEU A 135 -0.87 12.50 -4.24
N SER A 136 -0.50 13.55 -3.50
CA SER A 136 -0.59 13.53 -2.04
C SER A 136 -2.05 13.42 -1.62
N GLU A 137 -2.30 12.69 -0.54
CA GLU A 137 -3.65 12.39 -0.07
C GLU A 137 -3.73 12.60 1.45
N ASN A 138 -4.82 13.21 1.91
CA ASN A 138 -5.08 13.33 3.35
C ASN A 138 -5.56 12.00 3.92
N LYS A 139 -5.18 11.73 5.17
CA LYS A 139 -5.62 10.56 5.93
C LYS A 139 -6.72 10.97 6.91
N THR A 140 -7.80 10.20 6.95
CA THR A 140 -8.86 10.32 7.94
C THR A 140 -9.04 8.98 8.63
N ILE A 141 -8.90 8.95 9.95
CA ILE A 141 -9.11 7.75 10.77
C ILE A 141 -10.59 7.71 11.16
N ILE A 142 -11.21 6.58 10.88
CA ILE A 142 -12.62 6.37 11.16
C ILE A 142 -12.80 5.52 12.43
#